data_dc1283f198aff241bb124e5be12e7b00
#
_entry.id   dc1283f198aff241bb124e5be12e7b00
#
_cell.length_a   1.000
_cell.length_b   1.000
_cell.length_c   1.000
_cell.angle_alpha   90.00
_cell.angle_beta   90.00
_cell.angle_gamma   90.00
#
_symmetry.space_group_name_H-M   'P 1'
#
loop_
_entity.id
_entity.type
_entity.pdbx_description
1 polymer ?
#
loop_
_entity_poly.entity_id
_entity_poly.type
_entity_poly.pdbx_seq_one_letter_code
_entity_poly.pdbx_strand_id
1 'polypeptide(L)'
;TGALKNLFGLVPGLAKSDYHRLYPNTNDFCRLLVAIYQLTKEYISYSFIDGILGMDGPGPSAGRVRKFGLLLGSKSISSLDYVASKLMGFKLKDVPYLWDALHKDGQLISDIQIPTSFQDFKLPDVDIRTVKMSNKFLRYVPRIVRYPFQRLYDRRPIITSRCQKCSICVKSCPAKAISPPDKINFPVIDRKKCIKCLCCHEMCPYEAIDIHKTLLAKMVG
;
A
#
# COMPACT_ATOMS: atom_id res chain seq x y z
N THR A 1 -2.54 0.03 -4.63
CA THR A 1 -2.55 -0.74 -5.86
C THR A 1 -3.43 -0.05 -6.88
N GLY A 2 -3.00 -0.02 -8.15
CA GLY A 2 -3.76 0.52 -9.25
C GLY A 2 -3.72 2.04 -9.43
N ALA A 3 -4.43 2.52 -10.45
CA ALA A 3 -4.45 3.91 -10.86
C ALA A 3 -5.17 4.80 -9.83
N LEU A 4 -6.24 4.31 -9.20
CA LEU A 4 -6.96 5.06 -8.17
C LEU A 4 -6.07 5.35 -6.97
N LYS A 5 -5.34 4.36 -6.46
CA LYS A 5 -4.41 4.58 -5.34
C LYS A 5 -3.26 5.53 -5.72
N ASN A 6 -2.87 5.60 -6.99
CA ASN A 6 -1.83 6.53 -7.46
C ASN A 6 -2.24 7.99 -7.25
N LEU A 7 -3.55 8.32 -7.26
CA LEU A 7 -4.06 9.67 -6.98
C LEU A 7 -3.70 10.17 -5.58
N PHE A 8 -3.40 9.28 -4.64
CA PHE A 8 -2.84 9.68 -3.35
C PHE A 8 -1.48 10.40 -3.50
N GLY A 9 -0.84 10.27 -4.66
CA GLY A 9 0.33 11.04 -5.06
C GLY A 9 0.09 12.55 -5.14
N LEU A 10 -1.14 13.00 -5.35
CA LEU A 10 -1.53 14.42 -5.38
C LEU A 10 -1.45 15.08 -4.00
N VAL A 11 -1.53 14.29 -2.94
CA VAL A 11 -1.35 14.80 -1.57
C VAL A 11 0.11 15.22 -1.38
N PRO A 12 0.38 16.45 -0.89
CA PRO A 12 1.74 16.92 -0.61
C PRO A 12 2.53 15.93 0.25
N GLY A 13 3.80 15.70 -0.09
CA GLY A 13 4.61 14.62 0.47
C GLY A 13 4.64 14.56 2.01
N LEU A 14 4.79 15.72 2.66
CA LEU A 14 4.80 15.80 4.13
C LEU A 14 3.43 15.52 4.76
N ALA A 15 2.33 15.89 4.09
CA ALA A 15 0.98 15.64 4.58
C ALA A 15 0.55 14.17 4.44
N LYS A 16 1.16 13.37 3.54
CA LYS A 16 0.84 11.94 3.37
C LYS A 16 0.95 11.16 4.68
N SER A 17 1.96 11.47 5.47
CA SER A 17 2.20 10.82 6.75
C SER A 17 1.08 11.11 7.76
N ASP A 18 0.53 12.34 7.77
CA ASP A 18 -0.57 12.71 8.64
C ASP A 18 -1.85 11.97 8.27
N TYR A 19 -2.12 11.76 7.00
CA TYR A 19 -3.26 10.94 6.56
C TYR A 19 -3.16 9.48 7.01
N HIS A 20 -1.95 8.89 7.01
CA HIS A 20 -1.77 7.55 7.57
C HIS A 20 -2.01 7.50 9.09
N ARG A 21 -1.74 8.59 9.81
CA ARG A 21 -2.03 8.72 11.24
C ARG A 21 -3.52 8.92 11.51
N LEU A 22 -4.20 9.75 10.71
CA LEU A 22 -5.63 10.04 10.84
C LEU A 22 -6.50 8.86 10.45
N TYR A 23 -6.07 8.07 9.46
CA TYR A 23 -6.79 6.92 8.92
C TYR A 23 -5.98 5.61 9.11
N PRO A 24 -5.78 5.15 10.35
CA PRO A 24 -4.88 4.02 10.66
C PRO A 24 -5.45 2.67 10.21
N ASN A 25 -6.75 2.56 10.02
CA ASN A 25 -7.36 1.33 9.55
C ASN A 25 -7.58 1.34 8.03
N THR A 26 -7.51 0.16 7.42
CA THR A 26 -7.60 0.00 5.96
C THR A 26 -8.91 0.53 5.37
N ASN A 27 -10.03 0.35 6.06
CA ASN A 27 -11.33 0.75 5.51
C ASN A 27 -11.46 2.28 5.45
N ASP A 28 -11.04 2.99 6.49
CA ASP A 28 -11.08 4.46 6.52
C ASP A 28 -10.08 5.05 5.53
N PHE A 29 -8.90 4.43 5.40
CA PHE A 29 -7.94 4.82 4.38
C PHE A 29 -8.48 4.58 2.96
N CYS A 30 -9.21 3.51 2.72
CA CYS A 30 -9.89 3.26 1.44
C CYS A 30 -10.94 4.32 1.14
N ARG A 31 -11.72 4.75 2.13
CA ARG A 31 -12.69 5.86 1.99
C ARG A 31 -12.01 7.18 1.63
N LEU A 32 -10.85 7.47 2.24
CA LEU A 32 -10.03 8.63 1.86
C LEU A 32 -9.59 8.55 0.39
N LEU A 33 -9.10 7.40 -0.07
CA LEU A 33 -8.70 7.21 -1.46
C LEU A 33 -9.87 7.48 -2.43
N VAL A 34 -11.05 6.97 -2.10
CA VAL A 34 -12.25 7.19 -2.92
C VAL A 34 -12.67 8.67 -2.87
N ALA A 35 -12.54 9.36 -1.75
CA ALA A 35 -12.83 10.78 -1.65
C ALA A 35 -11.89 11.61 -2.55
N ILE A 36 -10.59 11.33 -2.53
CA ILE A 36 -9.61 11.99 -3.41
C ILE A 36 -9.99 11.73 -4.88
N TYR A 37 -10.32 10.48 -5.22
CA TYR A 37 -10.75 10.12 -6.56
C TYR A 37 -11.98 10.93 -6.99
N GLN A 38 -13.03 11.01 -6.18
CA GLN A 38 -14.25 11.74 -6.52
C GLN A 38 -14.00 13.26 -6.73
N LEU A 39 -13.05 13.83 -5.99
CA LEU A 39 -12.65 15.23 -6.14
C LEU A 39 -11.84 15.51 -7.40
N THR A 40 -11.16 14.50 -7.92
CA THR A 40 -10.17 14.69 -9.01
C THR A 40 -10.58 14.06 -10.34
N LYS A 41 -11.57 13.16 -10.35
CA LYS A 41 -11.93 12.39 -11.55
C LYS A 41 -12.33 13.25 -12.76
N GLU A 42 -12.95 14.40 -12.55
CA GLU A 42 -13.38 15.30 -13.64
C GLU A 42 -12.19 15.96 -14.35
N TYR A 43 -11.03 16.04 -13.69
CA TYR A 43 -9.80 16.58 -14.27
C TYR A 43 -8.95 15.51 -14.97
N ILE A 44 -9.41 14.25 -15.01
CA ILE A 44 -8.65 13.13 -15.57
C ILE A 44 -9.34 12.63 -16.82
N SER A 45 -8.76 12.96 -17.97
CA SER A 45 -9.31 12.55 -19.27
C SER A 45 -9.06 11.09 -19.59
N TYR A 46 -7.93 10.53 -19.13
CA TYR A 46 -7.52 9.15 -19.41
C TYR A 46 -6.51 8.66 -18.37
N SER A 47 -6.49 7.37 -18.11
CA SER A 47 -5.57 6.74 -17.17
C SER A 47 -4.94 5.51 -17.75
N PHE A 48 -3.66 5.29 -17.43
CA PHE A 48 -2.87 4.15 -17.85
C PHE A 48 -2.31 3.39 -16.65
N ILE A 49 -2.18 2.08 -16.79
CA ILE A 49 -1.40 1.23 -15.90
C ILE A 49 -0.29 0.61 -16.76
N ASP A 50 0.95 1.02 -16.49
CA ASP A 50 2.12 0.34 -17.00
C ASP A 50 2.38 -0.90 -16.15
N GLY A 51 2.12 -2.06 -16.74
CA GLY A 51 2.35 -3.37 -16.18
C GLY A 51 3.40 -4.15 -16.97
N ILE A 52 4.29 -3.49 -17.73
CA ILE A 52 5.39 -4.18 -18.41
C ILE A 52 6.27 -4.86 -17.38
N LEU A 53 6.69 -4.09 -16.37
CA LEU A 53 7.32 -4.60 -15.15
C LEU A 53 6.47 -4.18 -13.95
N GLY A 54 6.19 -5.09 -13.08
CA GLY A 54 5.46 -4.82 -11.86
C GLY A 54 6.04 -5.58 -10.68
N MET A 55 5.37 -5.47 -9.55
CA MET A 55 5.79 -6.11 -8.31
C MET A 55 4.63 -6.91 -7.72
N ASP A 56 4.91 -8.14 -7.32
CA ASP A 56 4.00 -8.94 -6.51
C ASP A 56 4.58 -9.26 -5.13
N GLY A 57 3.78 -9.87 -4.25
CA GLY A 57 4.20 -10.26 -2.91
C GLY A 57 4.22 -9.12 -1.89
N PRO A 58 5.11 -9.15 -0.89
CA PRO A 58 5.10 -8.24 0.25
C PRO A 58 5.72 -6.88 -0.05
N GLY A 59 5.19 -6.15 -1.04
CA GLY A 59 5.61 -4.78 -1.34
C GLY A 59 5.37 -3.79 -0.17
N PRO A 60 5.90 -2.55 -0.26
CA PRO A 60 6.64 -1.98 -1.39
C PRO A 60 8.13 -2.40 -1.47
N SER A 61 8.76 -2.75 -0.37
CA SER A 61 10.22 -2.90 -0.29
C SER A 61 10.73 -4.34 -0.32
N ALA A 62 9.84 -5.33 -0.20
CA ALA A 62 10.20 -6.75 -0.16
C ALA A 62 9.39 -7.58 -1.17
N GLY A 63 8.82 -6.92 -2.16
CA GLY A 63 8.13 -7.58 -3.26
C GLY A 63 9.09 -8.14 -4.29
N ARG A 64 8.57 -8.99 -5.16
CA ARG A 64 9.29 -9.61 -6.26
C ARG A 64 8.98 -8.87 -7.55
N VAL A 65 10.01 -8.39 -8.23
CA VAL A 65 9.85 -7.78 -9.57
C VAL A 65 9.47 -8.86 -10.57
N ARG A 66 8.46 -8.59 -11.39
CA ARG A 66 7.96 -9.50 -12.42
C ARG A 66 7.65 -8.78 -13.73
N LYS A 67 7.87 -9.48 -14.82
CA LYS A 67 7.43 -9.06 -16.14
C LYS A 67 6.00 -9.54 -16.38
N PHE A 68 5.03 -8.63 -16.36
CA PHE A 68 3.64 -8.93 -16.72
C PHE A 68 3.37 -8.69 -18.19
N GLY A 69 4.09 -7.77 -18.83
CA GLY A 69 4.00 -7.49 -20.26
C GLY A 69 2.67 -6.86 -20.68
N LEU A 70 2.04 -6.10 -19.80
CA LEU A 70 0.73 -5.49 -20.01
C LEU A 70 0.80 -3.98 -19.99
N LEU A 71 0.03 -3.35 -20.87
CA LEU A 71 -0.32 -1.94 -20.82
C LEU A 71 -1.84 -1.84 -20.84
N LEU A 72 -2.43 -1.23 -19.83
CA LEU A 72 -3.87 -1.04 -19.72
C LEU A 72 -4.20 0.45 -19.75
N GLY A 73 -5.31 0.81 -20.39
CA GLY A 73 -5.76 2.19 -20.44
C GLY A 73 -7.28 2.28 -20.45
N SER A 74 -7.83 3.33 -19.80
CA SER A 74 -9.26 3.60 -19.79
C SER A 74 -9.57 5.06 -19.42
N LYS A 75 -10.73 5.55 -19.88
CA LYS A 75 -11.31 6.80 -19.38
C LYS A 75 -11.83 6.67 -17.94
N SER A 76 -12.26 5.47 -17.54
CA SER A 76 -12.75 5.19 -16.18
C SER A 76 -11.65 4.55 -15.35
N ILE A 77 -11.19 5.25 -14.32
CA ILE A 77 -10.17 4.75 -13.37
C ILE A 77 -10.69 3.54 -12.59
N SER A 78 -11.96 3.58 -12.16
CA SER A 78 -12.56 2.47 -11.40
C SER A 78 -12.68 1.21 -12.24
N SER A 79 -13.08 1.33 -13.51
CA SER A 79 -13.13 0.21 -14.45
C SER A 79 -11.73 -0.32 -14.77
N LEU A 80 -10.75 0.57 -14.94
CA LEU A 80 -9.36 0.20 -15.18
C LEU A 80 -8.79 -0.64 -14.03
N ASP A 81 -8.97 -0.16 -12.80
CA ASP A 81 -8.51 -0.86 -11.61
C ASP A 81 -9.26 -2.18 -11.37
N TYR A 82 -10.55 -2.25 -11.75
CA TYR A 82 -11.30 -3.50 -11.71
C TYR A 82 -10.69 -4.55 -12.64
N VAL A 83 -10.44 -4.20 -13.89
CA VAL A 83 -9.83 -5.11 -14.87
C VAL A 83 -8.43 -5.54 -14.42
N ALA A 84 -7.58 -4.59 -14.01
CA ALA A 84 -6.25 -4.88 -13.50
C ALA A 84 -6.29 -5.83 -12.28
N SER A 85 -7.19 -5.58 -11.34
CA SER A 85 -7.37 -6.44 -10.17
C SER A 85 -7.81 -7.86 -10.55
N LYS A 86 -8.74 -7.98 -11.51
CA LYS A 86 -9.20 -9.27 -12.02
C LYS A 86 -8.07 -10.06 -12.70
N LEU A 87 -7.26 -9.40 -13.54
CA LEU A 87 -6.10 -10.01 -14.19
C LEU A 87 -5.08 -10.54 -13.17
N MET A 88 -4.87 -9.81 -12.07
CA MET A 88 -4.00 -10.25 -10.96
C MET A 88 -4.64 -11.32 -10.07
N GLY A 89 -5.88 -11.74 -10.32
CA GLY A 89 -6.57 -12.77 -9.54
C GLY A 89 -7.22 -12.30 -8.24
N PHE A 90 -7.36 -10.98 -8.02
CA PHE A 90 -8.16 -10.46 -6.90
C PHE A 90 -9.66 -10.62 -7.17
N LYS A 91 -10.41 -10.88 -6.12
CA LYS A 91 -11.87 -10.72 -6.13
C LYS A 91 -12.20 -9.28 -5.72
N LEU A 92 -13.28 -8.71 -6.22
CA LEU A 92 -13.68 -7.34 -5.90
C LEU A 92 -13.72 -7.06 -4.38
N LYS A 93 -14.20 -8.02 -3.59
CA LYS A 93 -14.23 -7.93 -2.12
C LYS A 93 -12.84 -7.86 -1.45
N ASP A 94 -11.79 -8.23 -2.17
CA ASP A 94 -10.42 -8.16 -1.67
C ASP A 94 -9.84 -6.74 -1.82
N VAL A 95 -10.51 -5.85 -2.57
CA VAL A 95 -10.10 -4.47 -2.87
C VAL A 95 -11.20 -3.48 -2.45
N PRO A 96 -11.31 -3.13 -1.15
CA PRO A 96 -12.46 -2.39 -0.61
C PRO A 96 -12.73 -1.05 -1.28
N TYR A 97 -11.70 -0.27 -1.61
CA TYR A 97 -11.87 1.04 -2.25
C TYR A 97 -12.50 0.93 -3.65
N LEU A 98 -12.28 -0.19 -4.33
CA LEU A 98 -12.74 -0.39 -5.69
C LEU A 98 -14.26 -0.58 -5.75
N TRP A 99 -14.82 -1.31 -4.79
CA TRP A 99 -16.26 -1.43 -4.66
C TRP A 99 -16.93 -0.06 -4.50
N ASP A 100 -16.42 0.74 -3.55
CA ASP A 100 -16.97 2.08 -3.28
C ASP A 100 -16.83 3.01 -4.49
N ALA A 101 -15.70 2.94 -5.22
CA ALA A 101 -15.45 3.76 -6.40
C ALA A 101 -16.43 3.43 -7.53
N LEU A 102 -16.59 2.14 -7.87
CA LEU A 102 -17.53 1.69 -8.90
C LEU A 102 -18.98 2.11 -8.57
N HIS A 103 -19.39 1.91 -7.33
CA HIS A 103 -20.73 2.29 -6.89
C HIS A 103 -20.97 3.80 -6.99
N LYS A 104 -20.02 4.63 -6.58
CA LYS A 104 -20.11 6.10 -6.69
C LYS A 104 -20.06 6.62 -8.12
N ASP A 105 -19.45 5.87 -9.03
CA ASP A 105 -19.45 6.18 -10.46
C ASP A 105 -20.74 5.71 -11.15
N GLY A 106 -21.61 5.01 -10.45
CA GLY A 106 -22.79 4.35 -11.04
C GLY A 106 -22.43 3.25 -12.02
N GLN A 107 -21.21 2.73 -11.96
CA GLN A 107 -20.68 1.76 -12.91
C GLN A 107 -21.10 0.35 -12.51
N LEU A 108 -21.92 -0.30 -13.34
CA LEU A 108 -22.20 -1.72 -13.19
C LEU A 108 -21.03 -2.56 -13.73
N ILE A 109 -20.71 -3.64 -13.05
CA ILE A 109 -19.64 -4.56 -13.47
C ILE A 109 -19.97 -5.21 -14.81
N SER A 110 -21.26 -5.47 -15.07
CA SER A 110 -21.75 -5.99 -16.36
C SER A 110 -21.42 -5.11 -17.54
N ASP A 111 -21.32 -3.79 -17.30
CA ASP A 111 -21.12 -2.79 -18.36
C ASP A 111 -19.64 -2.54 -18.67
N ILE A 112 -18.75 -3.11 -17.85
CA ILE A 112 -17.32 -2.99 -18.07
C ILE A 112 -16.92 -3.90 -19.23
N GLN A 113 -16.68 -3.29 -20.37
CA GLN A 113 -16.21 -3.99 -21.57
C GLN A 113 -14.74 -4.37 -21.40
N ILE A 114 -14.49 -5.67 -21.40
CA ILE A 114 -13.13 -6.22 -21.42
C ILE A 114 -12.86 -6.74 -22.83
N PRO A 115 -11.79 -6.29 -23.50
CA PRO A 115 -11.44 -6.80 -24.83
C PRO A 115 -11.40 -8.34 -24.83
N THR A 116 -11.85 -8.95 -25.92
CA THR A 116 -11.96 -10.41 -26.03
C THR A 116 -10.61 -11.11 -25.77
N SER A 117 -9.51 -10.49 -26.19
CA SER A 117 -8.14 -10.97 -25.93
C SER A 117 -7.78 -11.06 -24.43
N PHE A 118 -8.53 -10.39 -23.54
CA PHE A 118 -8.30 -10.37 -22.09
C PHE A 118 -9.37 -11.14 -21.29
N GLN A 119 -10.44 -11.64 -21.90
CA GLN A 119 -11.53 -12.27 -21.17
C GLN A 119 -11.06 -13.49 -20.38
N ASP A 120 -10.19 -14.32 -20.96
CA ASP A 120 -9.62 -15.51 -20.35
C ASP A 120 -8.18 -15.31 -19.87
N PHE A 121 -7.62 -14.11 -20.07
CA PHE A 121 -6.25 -13.82 -19.68
C PHE A 121 -6.17 -13.63 -18.16
N LYS A 122 -5.29 -14.38 -17.55
CA LYS A 122 -4.91 -14.22 -16.14
C LYS A 122 -3.39 -14.16 -16.06
N LEU A 123 -2.89 -13.24 -15.26
CA LEU A 123 -1.47 -13.20 -14.97
C LEU A 123 -1.10 -14.46 -14.17
N PRO A 124 -0.16 -15.28 -14.64
CA PRO A 124 0.22 -16.51 -13.96
C PRO A 124 0.91 -16.19 -12.63
N ASP A 125 0.62 -16.98 -11.60
CA ASP A 125 1.35 -17.02 -10.32
C ASP A 125 1.58 -15.67 -9.61
N VAL A 126 0.63 -14.74 -9.70
CA VAL A 126 0.72 -13.47 -8.96
C VAL A 126 0.55 -13.76 -7.46
N ASP A 127 1.55 -13.38 -6.66
CA ASP A 127 1.48 -13.55 -5.21
C ASP A 127 0.62 -12.49 -4.55
N ILE A 128 -0.66 -12.81 -4.36
CA ILE A 128 -1.65 -11.97 -3.66
C ILE A 128 -1.92 -12.45 -2.23
N ARG A 129 -1.16 -13.43 -1.72
CA ARG A 129 -1.42 -14.07 -0.40
C ARG A 129 -1.31 -13.10 0.75
N THR A 130 -0.33 -12.20 0.71
CA THR A 130 -0.10 -11.20 1.77
C THR A 130 -1.29 -10.28 1.98
N VAL A 131 -2.02 -9.93 0.91
CA VAL A 131 -3.21 -9.07 0.99
C VAL A 131 -4.40 -9.85 1.55
N LYS A 132 -4.57 -11.12 1.13
CA LYS A 132 -5.70 -11.96 1.56
C LYS A 132 -5.61 -12.42 3.01
N MET A 133 -4.42 -12.71 3.51
CA MET A 133 -4.22 -13.31 4.83
C MET A 133 -4.34 -12.30 5.96
N SER A 134 -3.95 -11.04 5.73
CA SER A 134 -4.00 -9.98 6.75
C SER A 134 -5.42 -9.69 7.26
N ASN A 135 -6.44 -9.88 6.44
CA ASN A 135 -7.79 -9.40 6.75
C ASN A 135 -8.75 -10.45 7.32
N LYS A 136 -8.56 -11.76 7.06
CA LYS A 136 -9.54 -12.77 7.49
C LYS A 136 -9.27 -13.35 8.87
N PHE A 137 -8.05 -13.72 9.17
CA PHE A 137 -7.74 -14.45 10.41
C PHE A 137 -7.81 -13.52 11.65
N LEU A 138 -7.30 -12.29 11.54
CA LEU A 138 -7.27 -11.35 12.66
C LEU A 138 -8.65 -10.79 13.07
N ARG A 139 -9.65 -10.88 12.21
CA ARG A 139 -11.01 -10.39 12.50
C ARG A 139 -11.77 -11.27 13.50
N TYR A 140 -11.45 -12.56 13.56
CA TYR A 140 -12.14 -13.53 14.41
C TYR A 140 -11.39 -13.84 15.72
N VAL A 141 -10.18 -13.31 15.90
CA VAL A 141 -9.39 -13.54 17.12
C VAL A 141 -9.74 -12.51 18.19
N PRO A 142 -10.17 -12.95 19.40
CA PRO A 142 -10.45 -12.05 20.53
C PRO A 142 -9.24 -11.15 20.83
N ARG A 143 -9.51 -9.90 21.25
CA ARG A 143 -8.47 -8.89 21.52
C ARG A 143 -7.35 -9.38 22.45
N ILE A 144 -7.70 -10.23 23.43
CA ILE A 144 -6.78 -10.79 24.44
C ILE A 144 -5.74 -11.73 23.77
N VAL A 145 -6.16 -12.54 22.81
CA VAL A 145 -5.29 -13.47 22.08
C VAL A 145 -4.53 -12.74 20.95
N ARG A 146 -5.13 -11.67 20.42
CA ARG A 146 -4.54 -10.87 19.35
C ARG A 146 -3.29 -10.10 19.80
N TYR A 147 -3.22 -9.67 21.04
CA TYR A 147 -2.11 -8.86 21.56
C TYR A 147 -0.75 -9.60 21.54
N PRO A 148 -0.61 -10.82 22.09
CA PRO A 148 0.64 -11.58 21.98
C PRO A 148 0.96 -11.97 20.52
N PHE A 149 -0.07 -12.27 19.69
CA PHE A 149 0.13 -12.63 18.29
C PHE A 149 0.64 -11.46 17.46
N GLN A 150 0.20 -10.23 17.73
CA GLN A 150 0.72 -9.02 17.07
C GLN A 150 2.20 -8.77 17.40
N ARG A 151 2.66 -9.21 18.58
CA ARG A 151 4.07 -9.12 18.98
C ARG A 151 4.95 -10.13 18.25
N LEU A 152 4.39 -11.28 17.90
CA LEU A 152 5.06 -12.33 17.12
C LEU A 152 5.09 -11.99 15.63
N TYR A 153 4.13 -11.21 15.12
CA TYR A 153 4.05 -10.73 13.75
C TYR A 153 4.37 -9.22 13.71
N ASP A 154 5.62 -8.88 13.97
CA ASP A 154 6.04 -7.48 14.01
C ASP A 154 6.89 -7.10 12.80
N ARG A 155 6.50 -6.00 12.15
CA ARG A 155 7.27 -5.32 11.10
C ARG A 155 7.58 -3.93 11.59
N ARG A 156 8.86 -3.61 11.73
CA ARG A 156 9.27 -2.32 12.27
C ARG A 156 10.48 -1.76 11.53
N PRO A 157 10.55 -0.43 11.36
CA PRO A 157 11.73 0.19 10.78
C PRO A 157 12.90 0.12 11.74
N ILE A 158 14.10 -0.13 11.20
CA ILE A 158 15.37 -0.11 11.93
C ILE A 158 16.34 0.74 11.13
N ILE A 159 17.01 1.69 11.80
CA ILE A 159 18.04 2.50 11.19
C ILE A 159 19.35 1.71 11.18
N THR A 160 20.00 1.68 10.01
CA THR A 160 21.23 0.94 9.77
C THR A 160 22.46 1.87 9.74
N SER A 161 23.65 1.28 9.68
CA SER A 161 24.92 2.00 9.55
C SER A 161 25.06 2.84 8.26
N ARG A 162 24.18 2.62 7.25
CA ARG A 162 24.14 3.45 6.04
C ARG A 162 23.64 4.87 6.28
N CYS A 163 23.15 5.17 7.49
CA CYS A 163 22.53 6.45 7.83
C CYS A 163 23.55 7.62 7.76
N GLN A 164 23.21 8.63 6.96
CA GLN A 164 23.98 9.86 6.80
C GLN A 164 23.51 10.99 7.73
N LYS A 165 22.72 10.70 8.76
CA LYS A 165 22.25 11.66 9.78
C LYS A 165 21.52 12.90 9.22
N CYS A 166 20.93 12.82 8.03
CA CYS A 166 20.28 13.94 7.31
C CYS A 166 18.97 14.43 7.93
N SER A 167 18.44 13.75 8.94
CA SER A 167 17.21 14.09 9.68
C SER A 167 15.90 14.11 8.86
N ILE A 168 15.89 13.66 7.60
CA ILE A 168 14.67 13.59 6.79
C ILE A 168 13.62 12.69 7.46
N CYS A 169 14.02 11.52 7.96
CA CYS A 169 13.13 10.59 8.68
C CYS A 169 12.52 11.20 9.95
N VAL A 170 13.24 12.07 10.65
CA VAL A 170 12.75 12.80 11.84
C VAL A 170 11.63 13.75 11.41
N LYS A 171 11.86 14.56 10.36
CA LYS A 171 10.89 15.53 9.82
C LYS A 171 9.66 14.85 9.24
N SER A 172 9.84 13.69 8.60
CA SER A 172 8.76 12.91 7.95
C SER A 172 7.96 12.05 8.92
N CYS A 173 8.34 11.96 10.21
CA CYS A 173 7.67 11.08 11.15
C CYS A 173 6.37 11.70 11.69
N PRO A 174 5.17 11.19 11.28
CA PRO A 174 3.89 11.76 11.71
C PRO A 174 3.62 11.56 13.21
N ALA A 175 4.21 10.50 13.78
CA ALA A 175 4.09 10.19 15.20
C ALA A 175 5.17 10.86 16.07
N LYS A 176 6.09 11.63 15.44
CA LYS A 176 7.26 12.21 16.12
C LYS A 176 8.02 11.19 16.97
N ALA A 177 8.10 9.96 16.44
CA ALA A 177 8.68 8.81 17.13
C ALA A 177 10.18 8.65 16.87
N ILE A 178 10.82 9.58 16.15
CA ILE A 178 12.22 9.48 15.81
C ILE A 178 12.96 10.68 16.42
N SER A 179 13.91 10.41 17.30
CA SER A 179 14.78 11.45 17.85
C SER A 179 15.80 11.93 16.80
N PRO A 180 16.17 13.22 16.81
CA PRO A 180 17.20 13.72 15.92
C PRO A 180 18.54 13.03 16.20
N PRO A 181 19.42 12.89 15.18
CA PRO A 181 20.78 12.42 15.37
C PRO A 181 21.60 13.48 16.13
N ASP A 182 22.61 13.04 16.83
CA ASP A 182 23.67 13.90 17.34
C ASP A 182 25.01 13.65 16.59
N LYS A 183 26.12 14.25 17.06
CA LYS A 183 27.43 14.08 16.44
C LYS A 183 27.90 12.61 16.44
N ILE A 184 27.53 11.86 17.46
CA ILE A 184 27.98 10.47 17.69
C ILE A 184 26.91 9.48 17.25
N ASN A 185 25.64 9.69 17.68
CA ASN A 185 24.57 8.71 17.57
C ASN A 185 23.72 8.89 16.31
N PHE A 186 23.21 7.79 15.80
CA PHE A 186 22.16 7.79 14.77
C PHE A 186 20.80 8.20 15.38
N PRO A 187 19.83 8.62 14.53
CA PRO A 187 18.46 8.80 14.97
C PRO A 187 17.94 7.53 15.64
N VAL A 188 17.16 7.64 16.71
CA VAL A 188 16.58 6.49 17.41
C VAL A 188 15.06 6.49 17.27
N ILE A 189 14.50 5.32 16.96
CA ILE A 189 13.06 5.16 16.82
C ILE A 189 12.44 4.71 18.15
N ASP A 190 11.62 5.57 18.74
CA ASP A 190 10.81 5.23 19.93
C ASP A 190 9.72 4.22 19.54
N ARG A 191 9.89 2.98 20.02
CA ARG A 191 8.99 1.85 19.69
C ARG A 191 7.57 2.02 20.26
N LYS A 192 7.41 2.83 21.32
CA LYS A 192 6.09 3.06 21.95
C LYS A 192 5.28 4.08 21.16
N LYS A 193 5.95 5.07 20.56
CA LYS A 193 5.31 6.11 19.73
C LYS A 193 5.17 5.69 18.26
N CYS A 194 5.99 4.76 17.79
CA CYS A 194 6.02 4.36 16.38
C CYS A 194 4.74 3.64 15.94
N ILE A 195 4.00 4.24 15.01
CA ILE A 195 2.77 3.68 14.42
C ILE A 195 3.04 2.71 13.25
N LYS A 196 4.32 2.42 12.95
CA LYS A 196 4.76 1.47 11.90
C LYS A 196 4.24 1.79 10.50
N CYS A 197 4.05 3.07 10.18
CA CYS A 197 3.59 3.53 8.86
C CYS A 197 4.66 3.39 7.76
N LEU A 198 5.92 3.17 8.12
CA LEU A 198 7.09 3.02 7.23
C LEU A 198 7.44 4.27 6.40
N CYS A 199 6.80 5.42 6.61
CA CYS A 199 7.13 6.65 5.90
C CYS A 199 8.63 7.02 5.99
N CYS A 200 9.27 6.76 7.13
CA CYS A 200 10.69 7.00 7.30
C CYS A 200 11.56 6.12 6.39
N HIS A 201 11.14 4.89 6.10
CA HIS A 201 11.81 3.99 5.16
C HIS A 201 11.66 4.52 3.71
N GLU A 202 10.44 4.89 3.31
CA GLU A 202 10.16 5.40 1.96
C GLU A 202 10.84 6.74 1.67
N MET A 203 10.97 7.60 2.69
CA MET A 203 11.54 8.94 2.55
C MET A 203 13.06 8.98 2.70
N CYS A 204 13.72 7.86 3.00
CA CYS A 204 15.17 7.82 3.21
C CYS A 204 15.93 7.79 1.88
N PRO A 205 16.63 8.88 1.48
CA PRO A 205 17.33 8.91 0.20
C PRO A 205 18.58 8.00 0.17
N TYR A 206 19.01 7.53 1.33
CA TYR A 206 20.19 6.66 1.47
C TYR A 206 19.81 5.20 1.72
N GLU A 207 18.52 4.85 1.63
CA GLU A 207 18.01 3.51 1.92
C GLU A 207 18.54 2.94 3.24
N ALA A 208 18.74 3.81 4.22
CA ALA A 208 19.38 3.48 5.49
C ALA A 208 18.39 3.00 6.56
N ILE A 209 17.13 2.77 6.20
CA ILE A 209 16.11 2.27 7.13
C ILE A 209 15.56 0.96 6.60
N ASP A 210 15.94 -0.13 7.23
CA ASP A 210 15.46 -1.47 6.88
C ASP A 210 14.17 -1.81 7.63
N ILE A 211 13.40 -2.77 7.09
CA ILE A 211 12.21 -3.31 7.73
C ILE A 211 12.57 -4.62 8.42
N HIS A 212 12.70 -4.58 9.73
CA HIS A 212 12.86 -5.81 10.52
C HIS A 212 11.54 -6.58 10.56
N LYS A 213 11.61 -7.84 10.15
CA LYS A 213 10.50 -8.80 10.26
C LYS A 213 10.87 -9.84 11.33
N THR A 214 9.94 -10.12 12.23
CA THR A 214 10.07 -11.26 13.17
C THR A 214 10.07 -12.59 12.38
N LEU A 215 10.53 -13.68 13.02
CA LEU A 215 10.59 -15.01 12.39
C LEU A 215 9.24 -15.42 11.77
N LEU A 216 8.14 -15.24 12.49
CA LEU A 216 6.81 -15.52 11.96
C LEU A 216 6.41 -14.57 10.81
N ALA A 217 6.83 -13.31 10.86
CA ALA A 217 6.60 -12.37 9.77
C ALA A 217 7.45 -12.71 8.52
N LYS A 218 8.57 -13.43 8.67
CA LYS A 218 9.37 -13.95 7.55
C LYS A 218 8.75 -15.21 6.94
N MET A 219 8.11 -16.07 7.73
CA MET A 219 7.49 -17.32 7.27
C MET A 219 6.16 -17.08 6.53
N VAL A 220 5.51 -15.95 6.78
CA VAL A 220 4.18 -15.62 6.24
C VAL A 220 4.28 -14.67 5.03
N GLY A 221 5.48 -14.17 4.71
CA GLY A 221 5.77 -13.28 3.57
C GLY A 221 6.41 -11.99 3.97
#